data_126c9ddf6db9bcf7620e979ebf73bab4
#
_entry.id   126c9ddf6db9bcf7620e979ebf73bab4
#
_cell.length_a   1.000
_cell.length_b   1.000
_cell.length_c   1.000
_cell.angle_alpha   90.00
_cell.angle_beta   90.00
_cell.angle_gamma   90.00
#
_symmetry.space_group_name_H-M   'P 1'
#
loop_
_entity.id
_entity.type
_entity.pdbx_description
1 polymer ?
#
loop_
_entity_poly.entity_id
_entity_poly.type
_entity_poly.pdbx_seq_one_letter_code
_entity_poly.pdbx_strand_id
1 'polypeptide(L)'
;MKEFTYVIQDKNGMHARPAGKLATFAKQFTSQIKVSAGEKEADGKRLLALMSLGATTGAELRFCITGEDEAEACAALQAFCINSWGRGE
;
A
#
# COMPACT_ATOMS: atom_id res chain seq x y z
N MET A 1 -12.17 11.21 3.40
CA MET A 1 -10.94 10.62 2.84
C MET A 1 -9.81 10.69 3.86
N LYS A 2 -9.08 9.58 3.98
CA LYS A 2 -7.93 9.50 4.87
C LYS A 2 -6.68 9.25 4.05
N GLU A 3 -5.55 9.81 4.49
CA GLU A 3 -4.28 9.67 3.79
C GLU A 3 -3.14 9.44 4.76
N PHE A 4 -2.13 8.71 4.30
CA PHE A 4 -0.86 8.63 4.99
C PHE A 4 0.22 8.27 3.99
N THR A 5 1.48 8.43 4.39
CA THR A 5 2.59 8.07 3.54
C THR A 5 3.47 7.03 4.24
N TYR A 6 4.19 6.27 3.42
CA TYR A 6 5.07 5.24 3.93
C TYR A 6 6.26 5.10 2.98
N VAL A 7 7.46 5.02 3.52
CA VAL A 7 8.66 4.87 2.71
C VAL A 7 9.01 3.39 2.62
N ILE A 8 9.17 2.89 1.39
CA ILE A 8 9.46 1.47 1.17
C ILE A 8 10.79 1.09 1.78
N GLN A 9 10.79 0.03 2.58
CA GLN A 9 11.99 -0.46 3.25
C GLN A 9 12.49 -1.79 2.69
N ASP A 10 11.65 -2.51 1.94
CA ASP A 10 12.07 -3.76 1.32
C ASP A 10 13.14 -3.46 0.27
N LYS A 11 14.26 -4.18 0.35
CA LYS A 11 15.38 -3.87 -0.52
C LYS A 11 15.10 -4.13 -1.99
N ASN A 12 14.08 -4.91 -2.29
CA ASN A 12 13.71 -5.17 -3.68
C ASN A 12 12.56 -4.29 -4.16
N GLY A 13 12.09 -3.38 -3.29
CA GLY A 13 11.01 -2.47 -3.66
C GLY A 13 9.67 -3.17 -3.76
N MET A 14 8.81 -2.64 -4.63
CA MET A 14 7.45 -3.15 -4.79
C MET A 14 7.43 -4.32 -5.78
N HIS A 15 7.94 -5.46 -5.32
CA HIS A 15 7.91 -6.67 -6.15
C HIS A 15 6.73 -7.55 -5.71
N ALA A 16 6.66 -8.76 -6.26
CA ALA A 16 5.46 -9.60 -6.10
C ALA A 16 5.11 -9.90 -4.64
N ARG A 17 6.10 -10.17 -3.79
CA ARG A 17 5.80 -10.57 -2.42
C ARG A 17 5.16 -9.45 -1.60
N PRO A 18 5.78 -8.26 -1.48
CA PRO A 18 5.13 -7.20 -0.71
C PRO A 18 3.86 -6.70 -1.38
N ALA A 19 3.83 -6.63 -2.72
CA ALA A 19 2.62 -6.21 -3.40
C ALA A 19 1.47 -7.18 -3.14
N GLY A 20 1.76 -8.48 -3.14
CA GLY A 20 0.76 -9.49 -2.86
C GLY A 20 0.24 -9.40 -1.44
N LYS A 21 1.13 -9.18 -0.48
CA LYS A 21 0.71 -9.02 0.92
C LYS A 21 -0.19 -7.81 1.08
N LEU A 22 0.18 -6.69 0.47
CA LEU A 22 -0.62 -5.48 0.56
C LEU A 22 -1.99 -5.65 -0.07
N ALA A 23 -2.02 -6.22 -1.29
CA ALA A 23 -3.28 -6.41 -1.99
C ALA A 23 -4.23 -7.29 -1.19
N THR A 24 -3.71 -8.37 -0.62
CA THR A 24 -4.53 -9.29 0.18
C THR A 24 -5.06 -8.59 1.42
N PHE A 25 -4.21 -7.85 2.11
CA PHE A 25 -4.62 -7.15 3.32
C PHE A 25 -5.67 -6.09 3.00
N ALA A 26 -5.47 -5.35 1.92
CA ALA A 26 -6.37 -4.27 1.55
C ALA A 26 -7.77 -4.76 1.16
N LYS A 27 -7.87 -6.00 0.67
CA LYS A 27 -9.16 -6.52 0.21
C LYS A 27 -10.19 -6.69 1.31
N GLN A 28 -9.77 -6.72 2.56
CA GLN A 28 -10.73 -6.91 3.65
C GLN A 28 -11.54 -5.65 3.95
N PHE A 29 -11.17 -4.52 3.37
CA PHE A 29 -11.89 -3.27 3.61
C PHE A 29 -12.77 -2.94 2.41
N THR A 30 -13.92 -2.28 2.69
CA THR A 30 -14.83 -1.88 1.63
C THR A 30 -14.41 -0.57 0.98
N SER A 31 -13.64 0.24 1.70
CA SER A 31 -13.17 1.52 1.16
C SER A 31 -12.29 1.33 -0.06
N GLN A 32 -12.28 2.34 -0.91
CA GLN A 32 -11.37 2.39 -2.02
C GLN A 32 -9.99 2.76 -1.48
N ILE A 33 -8.98 2.02 -1.88
CA ILE A 33 -7.62 2.24 -1.43
C ILE A 33 -6.74 2.50 -2.65
N LYS A 34 -6.20 3.71 -2.72
CA LYS A 34 -5.33 4.10 -3.83
C LYS A 34 -3.92 4.28 -3.30
N VAL A 35 -2.95 3.73 -4.01
CA VAL A 35 -1.54 3.85 -3.65
C VAL A 35 -0.83 4.59 -4.77
N SER A 36 -0.11 5.65 -4.43
CA SER A 36 0.59 6.46 -5.41
C SER A 36 2.09 6.45 -5.14
N ALA A 37 2.86 6.46 -6.23
CA ALA A 37 4.31 6.60 -6.16
C ALA A 37 4.70 7.60 -7.23
N GLY A 38 5.07 8.81 -6.79
CA GLY A 38 5.31 9.89 -7.75
C GLY A 38 4.04 10.21 -8.49
N GLU A 39 4.08 10.10 -9.81
CA GLU A 39 2.92 10.41 -10.65
C GLU A 39 2.08 9.19 -10.98
N LYS A 40 2.52 8.00 -10.55
CA LYS A 40 1.79 6.79 -10.85
C LYS A 40 0.87 6.43 -9.71
N GLU A 41 -0.28 5.84 -10.06
CA GLU A 41 -1.28 5.43 -9.09
C GLU A 41 -1.71 4.01 -9.36
N ALA A 42 -2.13 3.32 -8.30
CA ALA A 42 -2.59 1.94 -8.41
C ALA A 42 -3.67 1.67 -7.39
N ASP A 43 -4.57 0.75 -7.75
CA ASP A 43 -5.56 0.23 -6.81
C ASP A 43 -4.83 -0.65 -5.80
N GLY A 44 -4.94 -0.30 -4.53
CA GLY A 44 -4.24 -1.03 -3.48
C GLY A 44 -4.68 -2.47 -3.32
N LYS A 45 -5.78 -2.85 -3.94
CA LYS A 45 -6.31 -4.21 -3.86
C LYS A 45 -5.91 -5.08 -5.05
N ARG A 46 -5.07 -4.55 -5.95
CA ARG A 46 -4.71 -5.26 -7.18
C ARG A 46 -3.20 -5.45 -7.27
N LEU A 47 -2.80 -6.71 -7.24
CA LEU A 47 -1.38 -7.08 -7.23
C LEU A 47 -0.61 -6.49 -8.40
N LEU A 48 -1.10 -6.72 -9.62
CA LEU A 48 -0.37 -6.27 -10.80
C LEU A 48 -0.30 -4.76 -10.90
N ALA A 49 -1.36 -4.08 -10.47
CA ALA A 49 -1.36 -2.62 -10.46
C ALA A 49 -0.29 -2.09 -9.51
N LEU A 50 -0.19 -2.68 -8.33
CA LEU A 50 0.81 -2.26 -7.36
C LEU A 50 2.22 -2.48 -7.90
N MET A 51 2.45 -3.61 -8.56
CA MET A 51 3.76 -3.90 -9.13
C MET A 51 4.12 -2.90 -10.24
N SER A 52 3.11 -2.43 -10.97
CA SER A 52 3.36 -1.51 -12.07
C SER A 52 3.78 -0.12 -11.60
N LEU A 53 3.67 0.16 -10.30
CA LEU A 53 4.16 1.43 -9.77
C LEU A 53 5.66 1.57 -9.95
N GLY A 54 6.37 0.45 -10.01
CA GLY A 54 7.81 0.48 -10.19
C GLY A 54 8.56 1.12 -9.03
N ALA A 55 7.93 1.16 -7.87
CA ALA A 55 8.53 1.80 -6.71
C ALA A 55 9.69 0.98 -6.17
N THR A 56 10.76 1.66 -5.78
CA THR A 56 11.96 1.01 -5.28
C THR A 56 12.18 1.39 -3.82
N THR A 57 13.21 0.78 -3.21
CA THR A 57 13.57 1.08 -1.84
C THR A 57 13.80 2.58 -1.68
N GLY A 58 13.22 3.14 -0.63
CA GLY A 58 13.34 4.57 -0.38
C GLY A 58 12.27 5.40 -1.02
N ALA A 59 11.46 4.81 -1.92
CA ALA A 59 10.37 5.54 -2.55
C ALA A 59 9.25 5.79 -1.53
N GLU A 60 8.66 6.96 -1.61
CA GLU A 60 7.54 7.30 -0.75
C GLU A 60 6.23 6.92 -1.42
N LEU A 61 5.43 6.16 -0.71
CA LEU A 61 4.10 5.79 -1.18
C LEU A 61 3.06 6.63 -0.45
N ARG A 62 2.06 7.09 -1.17
CA ARG A 62 0.93 7.79 -0.57
C ARG A 62 -0.29 6.89 -0.65
N PHE A 63 -0.92 6.67 0.49
CA PHE A 63 -2.14 5.89 0.57
C PHE A 63 -3.32 6.83 0.74
N CYS A 64 -4.31 6.71 -0.14
CA CYS A 64 -5.54 7.50 -0.06
C CYS A 64 -6.69 6.53 0.08
N ILE A 65 -7.46 6.66 1.17
CA ILE A 65 -8.52 5.73 1.50
C ILE A 65 -9.84 6.47 1.61
N THR A 66 -10.84 6.02 0.85
CA THR A 66 -12.14 6.68 0.80
C THR A 66 -13.25 5.64 0.89
N GLY A 67 -14.18 5.81 1.83
CA GLY A 67 -15.28 4.89 1.97
C GLY A 67 -15.82 4.86 3.40
N GLU A 68 -16.76 3.94 3.62
CA GLU A 68 -17.42 3.87 4.93
C GLU A 68 -16.47 3.48 6.04
N ASP A 69 -15.53 2.59 5.76
CA ASP A 69 -14.58 2.14 6.78
C ASP A 69 -13.21 2.79 6.62
N GLU A 70 -13.18 4.00 6.04
CA GLU A 70 -11.89 4.62 5.73
C GLU A 70 -11.04 4.87 6.96
N ALA A 71 -11.63 5.25 8.08
CA ALA A 71 -10.85 5.52 9.29
C ALA A 71 -10.24 4.22 9.82
N GLU A 72 -11.03 3.16 9.85
CA GLU A 72 -10.54 1.86 10.29
C GLU A 72 -9.49 1.31 9.35
N ALA A 73 -9.74 1.43 8.04
CA ALA A 73 -8.81 0.94 7.04
C ALA A 73 -7.49 1.70 7.11
N CYS A 74 -7.55 3.02 7.30
CA CYS A 74 -6.35 3.83 7.38
C CYS A 74 -5.49 3.41 8.57
N ALA A 75 -6.10 3.26 9.73
CA ALA A 75 -5.36 2.86 10.93
C ALA A 75 -4.75 1.46 10.76
N ALA A 76 -5.53 0.53 10.19
CA ALA A 76 -5.06 -0.84 10.00
C ALA A 76 -3.93 -0.90 8.98
N LEU A 77 -4.03 -0.14 7.89
CA LEU A 77 -2.99 -0.14 6.87
C LEU A 77 -1.71 0.49 7.38
N GLN A 78 -1.80 1.54 8.18
CA GLN A 78 -0.61 2.14 8.78
C GLN A 78 0.10 1.12 9.67
N ALA A 79 -0.65 0.43 10.51
CA ALA A 79 -0.08 -0.58 11.40
C ALA A 79 0.53 -1.72 10.59
N PHE A 80 -0.14 -2.13 9.52
CA PHE A 80 0.36 -3.19 8.65
C PHE A 80 1.71 -2.79 8.04
N CYS A 81 1.80 -1.57 7.52
CA CYS A 81 3.04 -1.10 6.91
C CYS A 81 4.19 -1.07 7.91
N ILE A 82 3.90 -0.60 9.11
CA ILE A 82 4.96 -0.42 10.12
C ILE A 82 5.39 -1.77 10.70
N ASN A 83 4.44 -2.65 10.95
CA ASN A 83 4.72 -3.87 11.71
C ASN A 83 5.03 -5.10 10.87
N SER A 84 4.49 -5.18 9.64
CA SER A 84 4.56 -6.42 8.87
C SER A 84 5.08 -6.24 7.46
N TRP A 85 4.61 -5.21 6.78
CA TRP A 85 4.83 -5.08 5.35
C TRP A 85 6.21 -4.54 5.06
N GLY A 86 6.82 -5.10 4.00
CA GLY A 86 8.07 -4.56 3.53
C GLY A 86 9.26 -4.80 4.44
N ARG A 87 9.17 -5.82 5.30
CA ARG A 87 10.27 -6.12 6.23
C ARG A 87 11.29 -7.07 5.62
N GLY A 88 11.14 -7.44 4.37
CA GLY A 88 12.15 -8.21 3.67
C GLY A 88 12.20 -9.69 3.97
N GLU A 89 11.14 -10.26 4.49
CA GLU A 89 11.11 -11.70 4.68
C GLU A 89 11.05 -12.45 3.42
#